data_0472fe32e67e332a3b5538dd6560dd1f
#
_entry.id   0472fe32e67e332a3b5538dd6560dd1f
#
_cell.length_a   1.000
_cell.length_b   1.000
_cell.length_c   1.000
_cell.angle_alpha   90.00
_cell.angle_beta   90.00
_cell.angle_gamma   90.00
#
_symmetry.space_group_name_H-M   'P 1'
#
loop_
_entity.id
_entity.type
_entity.pdbx_description
1 polymer ?
#
loop_
_entity_poly.entity_id
_entity_poly.type
_entity_poly.pdbx_seq_one_letter_code
_entity_poly.pdbx_strand_id
1 'polypeptide(L)'
;MTAPSSQVRRAALPDEEPGDAPLRLLLAGVAFAAGLTGLFLLVWPGSTGRYFSWVLDPPPLASLIGGSYVASLFVFGAALRRPWSEVRGLVAGTLALTIPMLSVTFFHLEVFDFGRWQAWAWVLLFVASPLSFGTILWLRRGSPFADDGPLPPAYRIISGLLAAVFSVVAIGLWWDPVETARVLPFELPSFGGRVLGCWSSFLAFLGGWAAIRARAKEVQVPLLGIAWFMAGAIGGALRNFGDLGPTGRRAAYLLVLGTLLVLSLASWRAAKVSASRL
;
A
#
# COMPACT_ATOMS: atom_id res chain seq x y z
N MET A 1 -57.91 7.23 -21.51
CA MET A 1 -57.10 7.23 -20.28
C MET A 1 -56.09 6.12 -20.41
N THR A 2 -54.90 6.44 -20.92
CA THR A 2 -53.78 5.51 -21.09
C THR A 2 -52.80 5.72 -19.90
N ALA A 3 -52.60 4.66 -19.10
CA ALA A 3 -51.71 4.67 -17.97
C ALA A 3 -50.24 4.84 -18.45
N PRO A 4 -49.39 5.64 -17.74
CA PRO A 4 -48.02 5.74 -18.10
C PRO A 4 -47.28 4.45 -17.69
N SER A 5 -46.61 3.84 -18.68
CA SER A 5 -45.71 2.71 -18.48
C SER A 5 -44.58 3.12 -17.54
N SER A 6 -44.54 2.52 -16.36
CA SER A 6 -43.41 2.60 -15.42
C SER A 6 -42.19 1.94 -16.08
N GLN A 7 -41.33 2.73 -16.73
CA GLN A 7 -40.00 2.30 -17.07
C GLN A 7 -39.23 2.11 -15.73
N VAL A 8 -39.14 0.86 -15.30
CA VAL A 8 -38.20 0.43 -14.28
C VAL A 8 -36.82 0.80 -14.81
N ARG A 9 -36.26 1.90 -14.30
CA ARG A 9 -34.88 2.28 -14.50
C ARG A 9 -34.02 1.14 -13.92
N ARG A 10 -33.64 0.17 -14.76
CA ARG A 10 -32.55 -0.73 -14.43
C ARG A 10 -31.38 0.18 -14.07
N ALA A 11 -30.92 0.10 -12.82
CA ALA A 11 -29.65 0.70 -12.42
C ALA A 11 -28.60 0.08 -13.35
N ALA A 12 -28.17 0.83 -14.36
CA ALA A 12 -27.07 0.45 -15.20
C ALA A 12 -25.86 0.29 -14.27
N LEU A 13 -25.28 -0.90 -14.27
CA LEU A 13 -23.93 -1.08 -13.75
C LEU A 13 -23.07 0.00 -14.44
N PRO A 14 -22.16 0.67 -13.73
CA PRO A 14 -21.30 1.67 -14.35
C PRO A 14 -20.71 1.06 -15.62
N ASP A 15 -20.91 1.75 -16.75
CA ASP A 15 -20.49 1.29 -18.07
C ASP A 15 -19.02 0.87 -17.97
N GLU A 16 -18.76 -0.44 -18.17
CA GLU A 16 -17.43 -0.98 -18.19
C GLU A 16 -16.70 -0.39 -19.40
N GLU A 17 -15.77 0.50 -19.16
CA GLU A 17 -14.93 1.01 -20.24
C GLU A 17 -14.20 -0.16 -20.91
N PRO A 18 -14.22 -0.26 -22.26
CA PRO A 18 -13.45 -1.27 -22.95
C PRO A 18 -11.97 -1.19 -22.54
N GLY A 19 -11.46 -2.26 -21.89
CA GLY A 19 -10.09 -2.31 -21.39
C GLY A 19 -9.96 -2.35 -19.87
N ASP A 20 -11.04 -2.37 -19.09
CA ASP A 20 -10.97 -2.51 -17.63
C ASP A 20 -10.61 -3.92 -17.15
N ALA A 21 -10.92 -4.96 -17.95
CA ALA A 21 -10.68 -6.35 -17.59
C ALA A 21 -9.19 -6.66 -17.25
N PRO A 22 -8.17 -6.26 -18.03
CA PRO A 22 -6.76 -6.50 -17.67
C PRO A 22 -6.37 -5.80 -16.37
N LEU A 23 -6.82 -4.57 -16.13
CA LEU A 23 -6.58 -3.85 -14.89
C LEU A 23 -7.19 -4.58 -13.70
N ARG A 24 -8.46 -4.97 -13.80
CA ARG A 24 -9.17 -5.69 -12.73
C ARG A 24 -8.51 -7.04 -12.44
N LEU A 25 -8.10 -7.78 -13.47
CA LEU A 25 -7.38 -9.05 -13.29
C LEU A 25 -6.04 -8.84 -12.58
N LEU A 26 -5.28 -7.81 -12.95
CA LEU A 26 -4.02 -7.46 -12.28
C LEU A 26 -4.25 -7.08 -10.81
N LEU A 27 -5.21 -6.20 -10.54
CA LEU A 27 -5.54 -5.78 -9.17
C LEU A 27 -6.04 -6.96 -8.31
N ALA A 28 -6.86 -7.85 -8.88
CA ALA A 28 -7.33 -9.06 -8.20
C ALA A 28 -6.19 -10.03 -7.91
N GLY A 29 -5.29 -10.25 -8.87
CA GLY A 29 -4.10 -11.09 -8.70
C GLY A 29 -3.18 -10.56 -7.59
N VAL A 30 -2.92 -9.25 -7.58
CA VAL A 30 -2.13 -8.61 -6.52
C VAL A 30 -2.83 -8.71 -5.16
N ALA A 31 -4.13 -8.43 -5.09
CA ALA A 31 -4.90 -8.55 -3.85
C ALA A 31 -4.84 -9.98 -3.28
N PHE A 32 -5.04 -10.98 -4.13
CA PHE A 32 -4.99 -12.39 -3.73
C PHE A 32 -3.60 -12.81 -3.26
N ALA A 33 -2.56 -12.55 -4.07
CA ALA A 33 -1.19 -12.91 -3.74
C ALA A 33 -0.70 -12.21 -2.46
N ALA A 34 -0.98 -10.91 -2.33
CA ALA A 34 -0.65 -10.16 -1.13
C ALA A 34 -1.42 -10.67 0.10
N GLY A 35 -2.73 -10.92 -0.04
CA GLY A 35 -3.55 -11.46 1.05
C GLY A 35 -3.04 -12.79 1.56
N LEU A 36 -2.72 -13.71 0.67
CA LEU A 36 -2.16 -15.03 1.01
C LEU A 36 -0.80 -14.90 1.70
N THR A 37 0.12 -14.13 1.12
CA THR A 37 1.44 -13.87 1.70
C THR A 37 1.33 -13.24 3.08
N GLY A 38 0.48 -12.21 3.21
CA GLY A 38 0.28 -11.51 4.48
C GLY A 38 -0.28 -12.41 5.56
N LEU A 39 -1.22 -13.28 5.23
CA LEU A 39 -1.79 -14.25 6.16
C LEU A 39 -0.70 -15.20 6.70
N PHE A 40 0.12 -15.78 5.82
CA PHE A 40 1.22 -16.66 6.24
C PHE A 40 2.22 -15.94 7.16
N LEU A 41 2.62 -14.71 6.82
CA LEU A 41 3.56 -13.93 7.62
C LEU A 41 2.99 -13.52 8.98
N LEU A 42 1.68 -13.30 9.10
CA LEU A 42 1.03 -12.99 10.38
C LEU A 42 0.81 -14.24 11.26
N VAL A 43 0.46 -15.37 10.65
CA VAL A 43 0.14 -16.60 11.41
C VAL A 43 1.41 -17.30 11.88
N TRP A 44 2.43 -17.38 11.02
CA TRP A 44 3.69 -18.12 11.28
C TRP A 44 4.95 -17.24 11.10
N PRO A 45 5.07 -16.08 11.80
CA PRO A 45 6.18 -15.15 11.60
C PRO A 45 7.57 -15.75 11.88
N GLY A 46 7.68 -16.70 12.81
CA GLY A 46 8.93 -17.39 13.14
C GLY A 46 9.32 -18.53 12.20
N SER A 47 8.53 -18.83 11.16
CA SER A 47 8.77 -19.97 10.25
C SER A 47 9.04 -19.54 8.81
N THR A 48 9.35 -18.27 8.57
CA THR A 48 9.51 -17.69 7.21
C THR A 48 10.57 -18.42 6.39
N GLY A 49 11.63 -18.94 7.00
CA GLY A 49 12.64 -19.77 6.33
C GLY A 49 12.09 -21.01 5.62
N ARG A 50 10.85 -21.44 5.91
CA ARG A 50 10.21 -22.62 5.26
C ARG A 50 9.34 -22.26 4.07
N TYR A 51 8.64 -21.11 4.09
CA TYR A 51 7.60 -20.80 3.12
C TYR A 51 7.76 -19.43 2.41
N PHE A 52 8.68 -18.59 2.90
CA PHE A 52 8.89 -17.28 2.29
C PHE A 52 10.16 -17.24 1.43
N SER A 53 10.35 -16.19 0.65
CA SER A 53 11.45 -16.07 -0.31
C SER A 53 12.81 -15.89 0.34
N TRP A 54 12.85 -15.38 1.57
CA TRP A 54 14.02 -15.28 2.44
C TRP A 54 13.61 -15.40 3.92
N VAL A 55 14.59 -15.47 4.80
CA VAL A 55 14.34 -15.51 6.25
C VAL A 55 14.03 -14.11 6.76
N LEU A 56 12.83 -13.92 7.29
CA LEU A 56 12.42 -12.68 7.97
C LEU A 56 12.62 -12.84 9.48
N ASP A 57 13.71 -12.28 9.98
CA ASP A 57 14.07 -12.26 11.39
C ASP A 57 14.37 -10.81 11.80
N PRO A 58 13.91 -10.33 12.95
CA PRO A 58 13.07 -11.01 13.97
C PRO A 58 11.59 -11.14 13.59
N PRO A 59 10.80 -11.98 14.32
CA PRO A 59 9.36 -12.18 14.05
C PRO A 59 8.51 -10.92 13.96
N PRO A 60 8.75 -9.84 14.74
CA PRO A 60 8.07 -8.55 14.57
C PRO A 60 8.21 -7.96 13.16
N LEU A 61 9.36 -8.13 12.51
CA LEU A 61 9.56 -7.69 11.11
C LEU A 61 8.66 -8.48 10.16
N ALA A 62 8.61 -9.81 10.30
CA ALA A 62 7.74 -10.66 9.49
C ALA A 62 6.27 -10.26 9.62
N SER A 63 5.83 -9.99 10.85
CA SER A 63 4.44 -9.57 11.11
C SER A 63 4.15 -8.16 10.62
N LEU A 64 5.09 -7.23 10.67
CA LEU A 64 4.94 -5.89 10.09
C LEU A 64 4.76 -5.96 8.57
N ILE A 65 5.63 -6.72 7.89
CA ILE A 65 5.52 -6.97 6.45
C ILE A 65 4.22 -7.72 6.15
N GLY A 66 3.85 -8.71 6.95
CA GLY A 66 2.59 -9.45 6.83
C GLY A 66 1.37 -8.54 6.92
N GLY A 67 1.35 -7.63 7.90
CA GLY A 67 0.32 -6.61 8.06
C GLY A 67 0.21 -5.69 6.85
N SER A 68 1.34 -5.30 6.25
CA SER A 68 1.40 -4.50 5.02
C SER A 68 0.80 -5.26 3.82
N TYR A 69 1.08 -6.54 3.70
CA TYR A 69 0.49 -7.39 2.66
C TYR A 69 -1.01 -7.61 2.86
N VAL A 70 -1.49 -7.80 4.10
CA VAL A 70 -2.94 -7.85 4.39
C VAL A 70 -3.61 -6.51 4.08
N ALA A 71 -2.95 -5.39 4.38
CA ALA A 71 -3.44 -4.07 3.99
C ALA A 71 -3.59 -3.96 2.45
N SER A 72 -2.64 -4.50 1.69
CA SER A 72 -2.71 -4.55 0.23
C SER A 72 -3.95 -5.32 -0.27
N LEU A 73 -4.32 -6.45 0.34
CA LEU A 73 -5.55 -7.16 0.01
C LEU A 73 -6.76 -6.22 0.06
N PHE A 74 -6.91 -5.45 1.14
CA PHE A 74 -8.05 -4.54 1.30
C PHE A 74 -8.00 -3.36 0.33
N VAL A 75 -6.83 -2.78 0.10
CA VAL A 75 -6.66 -1.61 -0.78
C VAL A 75 -6.90 -1.98 -2.23
N PHE A 76 -6.25 -3.03 -2.72
CA PHE A 76 -6.43 -3.51 -4.10
C PHE A 76 -7.82 -4.11 -4.30
N GLY A 77 -8.39 -4.79 -3.29
CA GLY A 77 -9.77 -5.26 -3.30
C GLY A 77 -10.80 -4.12 -3.41
N ALA A 78 -10.59 -3.02 -2.68
CA ALA A 78 -11.41 -1.82 -2.81
C ALA A 78 -11.28 -1.16 -4.19
N ALA A 79 -10.09 -1.18 -4.78
CA ALA A 79 -9.80 -0.62 -6.09
C ALA A 79 -10.51 -1.37 -7.23
N LEU A 80 -10.81 -2.68 -7.09
CA LEU A 80 -11.51 -3.49 -8.09
C LEU A 80 -12.87 -2.91 -8.50
N ARG A 81 -13.53 -2.17 -7.61
CA ARG A 81 -14.87 -1.60 -7.82
C ARG A 81 -14.85 -0.12 -8.19
N ARG A 82 -13.67 0.42 -8.49
CA ARG A 82 -13.49 1.84 -8.78
C ARG A 82 -13.07 2.05 -10.23
N PRO A 83 -13.49 3.16 -10.85
CA PRO A 83 -13.06 3.53 -12.19
C PRO A 83 -11.56 3.88 -12.21
N TRP A 84 -10.97 3.86 -13.40
CA TRP A 84 -9.55 4.17 -13.60
C TRP A 84 -9.13 5.52 -13.01
N SER A 85 -9.94 6.54 -13.17
CA SER A 85 -9.67 7.89 -12.65
C SER A 85 -9.45 7.94 -11.15
N GLU A 86 -10.07 7.02 -10.38
CA GLU A 86 -9.95 6.94 -8.92
C GLU A 86 -8.79 6.03 -8.45
N VAL A 87 -8.38 5.05 -9.27
CA VAL A 87 -7.32 4.09 -8.90
C VAL A 87 -5.95 4.42 -9.48
N ARG A 88 -5.87 5.36 -10.41
CA ARG A 88 -4.61 5.78 -11.06
C ARG A 88 -3.50 6.08 -10.07
N GLY A 89 -3.81 6.78 -8.97
CA GLY A 89 -2.85 7.11 -7.92
C GLY A 89 -2.30 5.86 -7.21
N LEU A 90 -3.13 4.85 -6.95
CA LEU A 90 -2.70 3.58 -6.39
C LEU A 90 -1.79 2.83 -7.38
N VAL A 91 -2.20 2.75 -8.66
CA VAL A 91 -1.44 2.07 -9.72
C VAL A 91 -0.07 2.73 -9.91
N ALA A 92 -0.01 4.07 -9.95
CA ALA A 92 1.25 4.79 -10.03
C ALA A 92 2.11 4.61 -8.77
N GLY A 93 1.49 4.64 -7.58
CA GLY A 93 2.16 4.37 -6.31
C GLY A 93 2.76 2.97 -6.25
N THR A 94 2.14 1.97 -6.86
CA THR A 94 2.68 0.61 -6.91
C THR A 94 4.04 0.56 -7.62
N LEU A 95 4.31 1.44 -8.57
CA LEU A 95 5.66 1.57 -9.15
C LEU A 95 6.67 2.10 -8.14
N ALA A 96 6.26 3.03 -7.26
CA ALA A 96 7.12 3.54 -6.18
C ALA A 96 7.42 2.47 -5.10
N LEU A 97 6.70 1.36 -5.07
CA LEU A 97 7.02 0.17 -4.29
C LEU A 97 7.87 -0.81 -5.09
N THR A 98 7.41 -1.18 -6.30
CA THR A 98 7.92 -2.35 -7.01
C THR A 98 9.26 -2.10 -7.71
N ILE A 99 9.52 -0.88 -8.20
CA ILE A 99 10.82 -0.52 -8.80
C ILE A 99 11.93 -0.53 -7.73
N PRO A 100 11.79 0.18 -6.59
CA PRO A 100 12.77 0.07 -5.51
C PRO A 100 12.92 -1.36 -4.98
N MET A 101 11.83 -2.11 -4.83
CA MET A 101 11.89 -3.50 -4.35
C MET A 101 12.69 -4.39 -5.29
N LEU A 102 12.52 -4.21 -6.61
CA LEU A 102 13.32 -4.90 -7.62
C LEU A 102 14.80 -4.54 -7.48
N SER A 103 15.13 -3.26 -7.29
CA SER A 103 16.49 -2.79 -7.08
C SER A 103 17.10 -3.40 -5.82
N VAL A 104 16.39 -3.37 -4.70
CA VAL A 104 16.83 -4.00 -3.43
C VAL A 104 17.06 -5.49 -3.61
N THR A 105 16.18 -6.18 -4.34
CA THR A 105 16.33 -7.61 -4.63
C THR A 105 17.63 -7.89 -5.39
N PHE A 106 17.95 -7.12 -6.43
CA PHE A 106 19.18 -7.30 -7.21
C PHE A 106 20.44 -6.92 -6.43
N PHE A 107 20.39 -5.95 -5.54
CA PHE A 107 21.53 -5.59 -4.68
C PHE A 107 21.80 -6.60 -3.55
N HIS A 108 20.87 -7.53 -3.30
CA HIS A 108 20.91 -8.48 -2.20
C HIS A 108 20.54 -9.91 -2.62
N LEU A 109 21.01 -10.35 -3.82
CA LEU A 109 20.71 -11.71 -4.31
C LEU A 109 21.21 -12.80 -3.36
N GLU A 110 22.24 -12.51 -2.56
CA GLU A 110 22.80 -13.41 -1.56
C GLU A 110 21.83 -13.78 -0.42
N VAL A 111 20.77 -12.98 -0.22
CA VAL A 111 19.75 -13.25 0.80
C VAL A 111 18.77 -14.36 0.37
N PHE A 112 18.71 -14.63 -0.94
CA PHE A 112 17.74 -15.55 -1.53
C PHE A 112 18.32 -16.94 -1.76
N ASP A 113 17.59 -17.96 -1.35
CA ASP A 113 17.91 -19.36 -1.69
C ASP A 113 17.25 -19.73 -3.02
N PHE A 114 18.00 -19.57 -4.11
CA PHE A 114 17.53 -19.93 -5.47
C PHE A 114 17.40 -21.43 -5.73
N GLY A 115 17.75 -22.29 -4.78
CA GLY A 115 17.34 -23.69 -4.79
C GLY A 115 15.85 -23.89 -4.51
N ARG A 116 15.14 -22.83 -4.09
CA ARG A 116 13.75 -22.85 -3.71
C ARG A 116 12.89 -22.04 -4.68
N TRP A 117 11.71 -22.55 -5.02
CA TRP A 117 10.79 -21.88 -5.95
C TRP A 117 10.29 -20.51 -5.45
N GLN A 118 10.23 -20.29 -4.14
CA GLN A 118 9.77 -19.03 -3.55
C GLN A 118 10.68 -17.84 -3.93
N ALA A 119 11.99 -18.06 -4.01
CA ALA A 119 12.94 -17.03 -4.44
C ALA A 119 12.66 -16.62 -5.90
N TRP A 120 12.45 -17.59 -6.78
CA TRP A 120 12.09 -17.32 -8.17
C TRP A 120 10.73 -16.66 -8.32
N ALA A 121 9.73 -17.10 -7.55
CA ALA A 121 8.42 -16.45 -7.54
C ALA A 121 8.50 -14.98 -7.13
N TRP A 122 9.34 -14.65 -6.14
CA TRP A 122 9.62 -13.29 -5.73
C TRP A 122 10.23 -12.45 -6.87
N VAL A 123 11.30 -12.92 -7.47
CA VAL A 123 11.97 -12.22 -8.58
C VAL A 123 11.00 -11.99 -9.74
N LEU A 124 10.27 -13.04 -10.15
CA LEU A 124 9.28 -12.93 -11.22
C LEU A 124 8.18 -11.91 -10.90
N LEU A 125 7.66 -11.91 -9.67
CA LEU A 125 6.65 -10.97 -9.22
C LEU A 125 7.16 -9.53 -9.34
N PHE A 126 8.37 -9.24 -8.85
CA PHE A 126 8.92 -7.89 -8.85
C PHE A 126 9.52 -7.45 -10.18
N VAL A 127 9.77 -8.35 -11.11
CA VAL A 127 10.05 -8.03 -12.54
C VAL A 127 8.73 -7.76 -13.28
N ALA A 128 7.74 -8.64 -13.13
CA ALA A 128 6.46 -8.52 -13.84
C ALA A 128 5.63 -7.31 -13.38
N SER A 129 5.66 -6.98 -12.08
CA SER A 129 4.83 -5.91 -11.52
C SER A 129 5.12 -4.54 -12.13
N PRO A 130 6.37 -4.00 -12.14
CA PRO A 130 6.62 -2.70 -12.74
C PRO A 130 6.32 -2.67 -14.25
N LEU A 131 6.53 -3.78 -14.96
CA LEU A 131 6.19 -3.88 -16.39
C LEU A 131 4.68 -3.80 -16.59
N SER A 132 3.90 -4.57 -15.82
CA SER A 132 2.44 -4.61 -15.95
C SER A 132 1.80 -3.27 -15.56
N PHE A 133 2.15 -2.72 -14.39
CA PHE A 133 1.61 -1.44 -13.92
C PHE A 133 2.08 -0.28 -14.79
N GLY A 134 3.34 -0.28 -15.24
CA GLY A 134 3.90 0.71 -16.16
C GLY A 134 3.19 0.69 -17.51
N THR A 135 2.94 -0.49 -18.07
CA THR A 135 2.18 -0.66 -19.32
C THR A 135 0.76 -0.11 -19.20
N ILE A 136 0.04 -0.41 -18.12
CA ILE A 136 -1.32 0.12 -17.89
C ILE A 136 -1.30 1.65 -17.78
N LEU A 137 -0.36 2.22 -17.02
CA LEU A 137 -0.20 3.67 -16.92
C LEU A 137 0.10 4.32 -18.29
N TRP A 138 0.96 3.71 -19.07
CA TRP A 138 1.32 4.21 -20.40
C TRP A 138 0.15 4.15 -21.37
N LEU A 139 -0.58 3.03 -21.42
CA LEU A 139 -1.75 2.86 -22.29
C LEU A 139 -2.88 3.84 -21.92
N ARG A 140 -3.03 4.16 -20.63
CA ARG A 140 -4.09 5.04 -20.11
C ARG A 140 -3.63 6.46 -19.80
N ARG A 141 -2.46 6.89 -20.27
CA ARG A 141 -1.91 8.22 -19.98
C ARG A 141 -2.80 9.39 -20.44
N GLY A 142 -3.57 9.18 -21.50
CA GLY A 142 -4.51 10.17 -22.06
C GLY A 142 -5.91 10.17 -21.44
N SER A 143 -6.22 9.22 -20.53
CA SER A 143 -7.54 9.16 -19.90
C SER A 143 -7.78 10.38 -19.01
N PRO A 144 -8.98 10.94 -18.98
CA PRO A 144 -9.29 12.09 -18.15
C PRO A 144 -9.13 11.77 -16.67
N PHE A 145 -8.90 12.80 -15.88
CA PHE A 145 -8.95 12.72 -14.42
C PHE A 145 -10.40 12.82 -13.94
N ALA A 146 -10.66 12.37 -12.70
CA ALA A 146 -11.97 12.57 -12.10
C ALA A 146 -12.29 14.06 -12.03
N ASP A 147 -13.44 14.45 -12.54
CA ASP A 147 -13.96 15.82 -12.41
C ASP A 147 -14.83 15.88 -11.16
N ASP A 148 -14.19 16.16 -10.05
CA ASP A 148 -14.80 16.20 -8.72
C ASP A 148 -14.23 17.36 -7.90
N GLY A 149 -14.91 17.67 -6.78
CA GLY A 149 -14.55 18.79 -5.92
C GLY A 149 -13.16 18.67 -5.31
N PRO A 150 -12.57 19.81 -4.92
CA PRO A 150 -11.26 19.84 -4.30
C PRO A 150 -11.28 19.24 -2.89
N LEU A 151 -10.17 18.65 -2.47
CA LEU A 151 -9.93 18.30 -1.07
C LEU A 151 -9.76 19.59 -0.24
N PRO A 152 -10.39 19.69 0.94
CA PRO A 152 -10.20 20.88 1.79
C PRO A 152 -8.73 21.11 2.13
N PRO A 153 -8.26 22.38 2.18
CA PRO A 153 -6.83 22.74 2.30
C PRO A 153 -6.12 22.08 3.48
N ALA A 154 -6.79 21.98 4.64
CA ALA A 154 -6.22 21.34 5.84
C ALA A 154 -5.81 19.89 5.57
N TYR A 155 -6.66 19.12 4.86
CA TYR A 155 -6.37 17.71 4.56
C TYR A 155 -5.34 17.54 3.45
N ARG A 156 -5.24 18.50 2.56
CA ARG A 156 -4.15 18.58 1.59
C ARG A 156 -2.79 18.76 2.29
N ILE A 157 -2.74 19.63 3.30
CA ILE A 157 -1.53 19.83 4.14
C ILE A 157 -1.22 18.54 4.91
N ILE A 158 -2.20 17.90 5.56
CA ILE A 158 -2.01 16.64 6.27
C ILE A 158 -1.44 15.57 5.33
N SER A 159 -1.98 15.44 4.11
CA SER A 159 -1.47 14.49 3.11
C SER A 159 -0.01 14.79 2.73
N GLY A 160 0.36 16.06 2.60
CA GLY A 160 1.74 16.49 2.36
C GLY A 160 2.67 16.16 3.53
N LEU A 161 2.21 16.34 4.77
CA LEU A 161 2.96 15.96 5.97
C LEU A 161 3.15 14.43 6.06
N LEU A 162 2.11 13.65 5.76
CA LEU A 162 2.24 12.19 5.66
C LEU A 162 3.29 11.79 4.61
N ALA A 163 3.25 12.42 3.43
CA ALA A 163 4.25 12.20 2.39
C ALA A 163 5.67 12.53 2.87
N ALA A 164 5.86 13.67 3.54
CA ALA A 164 7.16 14.08 4.06
C ALA A 164 7.69 13.09 5.10
N VAL A 165 6.87 12.67 6.06
CA VAL A 165 7.26 11.68 7.09
C VAL A 165 7.71 10.38 6.44
N PHE A 166 6.90 9.81 5.53
CA PHE A 166 7.27 8.56 4.86
C PHE A 166 8.46 8.73 3.92
N SER A 167 8.68 9.89 3.31
CA SER A 167 9.88 10.17 2.51
C SER A 167 11.14 10.18 3.37
N VAL A 168 11.10 10.82 4.52
CA VAL A 168 12.24 10.84 5.46
C VAL A 168 12.57 9.42 5.92
N VAL A 169 11.55 8.63 6.29
CA VAL A 169 11.73 7.23 6.68
C VAL A 169 12.29 6.41 5.52
N ALA A 170 11.75 6.57 4.31
CA ALA A 170 12.22 5.87 3.12
C ALA A 170 13.70 6.17 2.84
N ILE A 171 14.08 7.45 2.80
CA ILE A 171 15.45 7.88 2.53
C ILE A 171 16.40 7.33 3.60
N GLY A 172 16.03 7.43 4.89
CA GLY A 172 16.83 6.91 5.98
C GLY A 172 17.05 5.39 5.86
N LEU A 173 15.98 4.63 5.62
CA LEU A 173 16.04 3.16 5.46
C LEU A 173 16.80 2.72 4.19
N TRP A 174 16.86 3.55 3.17
CA TRP A 174 17.67 3.31 1.99
C TRP A 174 19.14 3.58 2.23
N TRP A 175 19.46 4.68 2.91
CA TRP A 175 20.83 5.13 3.14
C TRP A 175 21.52 4.30 4.21
N ASP A 176 20.94 4.27 5.41
CA ASP A 176 21.43 3.49 6.55
C ASP A 176 20.24 2.85 7.28
N PRO A 177 19.84 1.64 6.86
CA PRO A 177 18.69 0.96 7.43
C PRO A 177 18.88 0.61 8.91
N VAL A 178 20.10 0.27 9.33
CA VAL A 178 20.40 -0.14 10.72
C VAL A 178 20.31 1.05 11.66
N GLU A 179 20.94 2.16 11.31
CA GLU A 179 20.89 3.38 12.12
C GLU A 179 19.49 3.97 12.19
N THR A 180 18.81 4.05 11.03
CA THR A 180 17.44 4.57 10.96
C THR A 180 16.48 3.71 11.78
N ALA A 181 16.70 2.41 11.83
CA ALA A 181 15.85 1.49 12.59
C ALA A 181 16.07 1.51 14.10
N ARG A 182 17.10 2.20 14.63
CA ARG A 182 17.34 2.28 16.08
C ARG A 182 16.17 2.85 16.88
N VAL A 183 15.30 3.62 16.24
CA VAL A 183 14.08 4.15 16.86
C VAL A 183 12.96 3.10 16.96
N LEU A 184 13.05 2.01 16.20
CA LEU A 184 12.06 0.93 16.25
C LEU A 184 12.23 0.12 17.54
N PRO A 185 11.14 -0.54 18.00
CA PRO A 185 11.21 -1.38 19.20
C PRO A 185 11.74 -2.80 18.90
N PHE A 186 12.35 -3.05 17.75
CA PHE A 186 12.97 -4.31 17.35
C PHE A 186 14.15 -4.04 16.42
N GLU A 187 15.08 -4.98 16.37
CA GLU A 187 16.23 -4.91 15.46
C GLU A 187 15.81 -5.13 14.01
N LEU A 188 16.52 -4.50 13.10
CA LEU A 188 16.19 -4.54 11.67
C LEU A 188 17.44 -4.88 10.86
N PRO A 189 17.48 -6.06 10.22
CA PRO A 189 18.54 -6.40 9.28
C PRO A 189 18.57 -5.42 8.10
N SER A 190 19.77 -5.20 7.55
CA SER A 190 19.96 -4.23 6.45
C SER A 190 18.99 -4.44 5.27
N PHE A 191 18.83 -5.69 4.82
CA PHE A 191 17.88 -6.02 3.75
C PHE A 191 16.43 -5.73 4.15
N GLY A 192 16.00 -6.20 5.33
CA GLY A 192 14.65 -5.95 5.86
C GLY A 192 14.34 -4.46 5.99
N GLY A 193 15.32 -3.65 6.40
CA GLY A 193 15.21 -2.21 6.46
C GLY A 193 14.98 -1.58 5.09
N ARG A 194 15.73 -1.99 4.07
CA ARG A 194 15.52 -1.50 2.71
C ARG A 194 14.17 -1.93 2.13
N VAL A 195 13.69 -3.14 2.45
CA VAL A 195 12.33 -3.58 2.10
C VAL A 195 11.28 -2.67 2.73
N LEU A 196 11.41 -2.31 4.02
CA LEU A 196 10.53 -1.33 4.65
C LEU A 196 10.68 0.07 4.04
N GLY A 197 11.87 0.44 3.57
CA GLY A 197 12.12 1.66 2.79
C GLY A 197 11.30 1.69 1.50
N CYS A 198 11.16 0.56 0.80
CA CYS A 198 10.29 0.45 -0.38
C CYS A 198 8.82 0.68 -0.04
N TRP A 199 8.33 0.08 1.05
CA TRP A 199 6.97 0.31 1.55
C TRP A 199 6.76 1.78 1.94
N SER A 200 7.74 2.39 2.60
CA SER A 200 7.70 3.83 2.96
C SER A 200 7.67 4.71 1.72
N SER A 201 8.41 4.38 0.66
CA SER A 201 8.37 5.09 -0.63
C SER A 201 6.98 5.04 -1.27
N PHE A 202 6.32 3.89 -1.21
CA PHE A 202 4.94 3.74 -1.66
C PHE A 202 3.99 4.65 -0.89
N LEU A 203 4.05 4.66 0.45
CA LEU A 203 3.21 5.49 1.30
C LEU A 203 3.50 6.98 1.10
N ALA A 204 4.77 7.37 0.92
CA ALA A 204 5.17 8.71 0.56
C ALA A 204 4.54 9.16 -0.76
N PHE A 205 4.57 8.29 -1.77
CA PHE A 205 3.93 8.56 -3.06
C PHE A 205 2.42 8.75 -2.92
N LEU A 206 1.72 7.89 -2.17
CA LEU A 206 0.26 7.99 -1.97
C LEU A 206 -0.12 9.30 -1.27
N GLY A 207 0.63 9.69 -0.23
CA GLY A 207 0.44 10.96 0.46
C GLY A 207 0.72 12.17 -0.45
N GLY A 208 1.82 12.13 -1.20
CA GLY A 208 2.20 13.16 -2.18
C GLY A 208 1.17 13.29 -3.30
N TRP A 209 0.69 12.16 -3.84
CA TRP A 209 -0.40 12.15 -4.81
C TRP A 209 -1.64 12.87 -4.27
N ALA A 210 -2.06 12.54 -3.04
CA ALA A 210 -3.22 13.16 -2.42
C ALA A 210 -3.02 14.67 -2.19
N ALA A 211 -1.81 15.11 -1.81
CA ALA A 211 -1.49 16.51 -1.61
C ALA A 211 -1.46 17.31 -2.91
N ILE A 212 -0.91 16.73 -3.99
CA ILE A 212 -0.73 17.43 -5.28
C ILE A 212 -2.04 17.44 -6.08
N ARG A 213 -2.67 16.27 -6.24
CA ARG A 213 -3.90 16.14 -7.03
C ARG A 213 -5.09 16.80 -6.35
N ALA A 214 -5.23 16.60 -5.03
CA ALA A 214 -6.23 17.23 -4.17
C ALA A 214 -7.68 17.15 -4.71
N ARG A 215 -8.01 16.11 -5.48
CA ARG A 215 -9.35 15.81 -6.02
C ARG A 215 -10.03 14.76 -5.15
N ALA A 216 -11.26 15.01 -4.71
CA ALA A 216 -11.89 14.26 -3.64
C ALA A 216 -12.06 12.75 -3.96
N LYS A 217 -12.48 12.36 -5.16
CA LYS A 217 -12.61 10.94 -5.53
C LYS A 217 -11.24 10.30 -5.80
N GLU A 218 -10.35 11.01 -6.50
CA GLU A 218 -9.04 10.51 -6.92
C GLU A 218 -8.12 10.15 -5.73
N VAL A 219 -8.28 10.84 -4.59
CA VAL A 219 -7.44 10.63 -3.41
C VAL A 219 -8.00 9.63 -2.40
N GLN A 220 -9.26 9.18 -2.56
CA GLN A 220 -9.87 8.25 -1.58
C GLN A 220 -9.12 6.93 -1.47
N VAL A 221 -8.77 6.30 -2.59
CA VAL A 221 -8.06 5.01 -2.58
C VAL A 221 -6.64 5.16 -2.03
N PRO A 222 -5.81 6.15 -2.45
CA PRO A 222 -4.53 6.44 -1.82
C PRO A 222 -4.59 6.66 -0.30
N LEU A 223 -5.50 7.50 0.18
CA LEU A 223 -5.62 7.79 1.62
C LEU A 223 -6.13 6.58 2.42
N LEU A 224 -7.09 5.84 1.89
CA LEU A 224 -7.53 4.58 2.46
C LEU A 224 -6.38 3.56 2.50
N GLY A 225 -5.53 3.55 1.47
CA GLY A 225 -4.32 2.75 1.42
C GLY A 225 -3.42 3.03 2.62
N ILE A 226 -3.04 4.29 2.84
CA ILE A 226 -2.19 4.66 3.99
C ILE A 226 -2.84 4.18 5.31
N ALA A 227 -4.15 4.40 5.48
CA ALA A 227 -4.85 3.97 6.69
C ALA A 227 -4.78 2.44 6.91
N TRP A 228 -5.01 1.64 5.89
CA TRP A 228 -4.90 0.18 5.98
C TRP A 228 -3.48 -0.27 6.29
N PHE A 229 -2.46 0.37 5.71
CA PHE A 229 -1.06 0.05 6.03
C PHE A 229 -0.72 0.35 7.49
N MET A 230 -1.20 1.46 8.04
CA MET A 230 -1.01 1.76 9.45
C MET A 230 -1.76 0.77 10.35
N ALA A 231 -2.98 0.40 10.00
CA ALA A 231 -3.74 -0.62 10.73
C ALA A 231 -3.03 -2.00 10.67
N GLY A 232 -2.50 -2.38 9.51
CA GLY A 232 -1.70 -3.60 9.33
C GLY A 232 -0.41 -3.59 10.16
N ALA A 233 0.30 -2.46 10.20
CA ALA A 233 1.49 -2.28 11.02
C ALA A 233 1.19 -2.40 12.52
N ILE A 234 0.08 -1.80 12.98
CA ILE A 234 -0.40 -1.94 14.36
C ILE A 234 -0.76 -3.41 14.65
N GLY A 235 -1.49 -4.07 13.75
CA GLY A 235 -1.84 -5.48 13.89
C GLY A 235 -0.61 -6.39 14.00
N GLY A 236 0.41 -6.16 13.18
CA GLY A 236 1.69 -6.86 13.24
C GLY A 236 2.45 -6.62 14.55
N ALA A 237 2.44 -5.37 15.04
CA ALA A 237 3.05 -5.02 16.33
C ALA A 237 2.34 -5.68 17.51
N LEU A 238 1.01 -5.68 17.49
CA LEU A 238 0.21 -6.33 18.54
C LEU A 238 0.37 -7.85 18.54
N ARG A 239 0.53 -8.46 17.36
CA ARG A 239 0.76 -9.92 17.22
C ARG A 239 2.04 -10.37 17.93
N ASN A 240 3.09 -9.54 17.91
CA ASN A 240 4.37 -9.83 18.53
C ASN A 240 4.69 -8.85 19.67
N PHE A 241 3.68 -8.46 20.42
CA PHE A 241 3.83 -7.43 21.45
C PHE A 241 4.87 -7.78 22.51
N GLY A 242 5.01 -9.09 22.83
CA GLY A 242 6.01 -9.60 23.78
C GLY A 242 7.46 -9.46 23.28
N ASP A 243 7.66 -9.54 21.96
CA ASP A 243 8.98 -9.50 21.32
C ASP A 243 9.43 -8.07 20.99
N LEU A 244 8.55 -7.07 21.19
CA LEU A 244 8.91 -5.68 21.04
C LEU A 244 9.79 -5.26 22.23
N GLY A 245 10.84 -4.48 21.95
CA GLY A 245 11.82 -4.01 22.93
C GLY A 245 11.24 -3.13 24.06
N PRO A 246 12.03 -2.25 24.66
CA PRO A 246 11.66 -1.51 25.88
C PRO A 246 10.32 -0.79 25.79
N THR A 247 9.58 -0.76 26.91
CA THR A 247 8.22 -0.21 27.01
C THR A 247 8.08 1.19 26.40
N GLY A 248 9.06 2.07 26.62
CA GLY A 248 9.04 3.43 26.07
C GLY A 248 9.07 3.48 24.55
N ARG A 249 9.95 2.70 23.90
CA ARG A 249 10.01 2.62 22.41
C ARG A 249 8.77 1.98 21.86
N ARG A 250 8.26 0.94 22.49
CA ARG A 250 7.01 0.26 22.12
C ARG A 250 5.82 1.22 22.13
N ALA A 251 5.67 1.98 23.22
CA ALA A 251 4.60 2.97 23.36
C ALA A 251 4.73 4.08 22.31
N ALA A 252 5.93 4.64 22.11
CA ALA A 252 6.18 5.65 21.10
C ALA A 252 5.85 5.14 19.67
N TYR A 253 6.27 3.92 19.34
CA TYR A 253 5.99 3.30 18.05
C TYR A 253 4.49 3.17 17.79
N LEU A 254 3.73 2.60 18.73
CA LEU A 254 2.28 2.45 18.62
C LEU A 254 1.55 3.80 18.57
N LEU A 255 2.02 4.81 19.32
CA LEU A 255 1.47 6.16 19.29
C LEU A 255 1.66 6.80 17.90
N VAL A 256 2.86 6.68 17.32
CA VAL A 256 3.14 7.19 15.97
C VAL A 256 2.24 6.51 14.95
N LEU A 257 2.17 5.18 14.92
CA LEU A 257 1.30 4.45 13.99
C LEU A 257 -0.17 4.82 14.17
N GLY A 258 -0.64 4.93 15.41
CA GLY A 258 -2.02 5.36 15.73
C GLY A 258 -2.31 6.78 15.25
N THR A 259 -1.38 7.70 15.44
CA THR A 259 -1.49 9.07 14.95
C THR A 259 -1.59 9.12 13.42
N LEU A 260 -0.70 8.41 12.72
CA LEU A 260 -0.71 8.34 11.24
C LEU A 260 -2.00 7.68 10.72
N LEU A 261 -2.52 6.66 11.41
CA LEU A 261 -3.81 6.04 11.11
C LEU A 261 -4.96 7.05 11.23
N VAL A 262 -5.04 7.76 12.34
CA VAL A 262 -6.10 8.75 12.58
C VAL A 262 -6.05 9.87 11.54
N LEU A 263 -4.87 10.42 11.25
CA LEU A 263 -4.70 11.46 10.24
C LEU A 263 -5.12 10.98 8.83
N SER A 264 -4.76 9.75 8.48
CA SER A 264 -5.13 9.16 7.19
C SER A 264 -6.63 8.93 7.07
N LEU A 265 -7.27 8.41 8.11
CA LEU A 265 -8.73 8.19 8.16
C LEU A 265 -9.51 9.52 8.15
N ALA A 266 -9.03 10.54 8.86
CA ALA A 266 -9.64 11.86 8.84
C ALA A 266 -9.59 12.47 7.43
N SER A 267 -8.43 12.37 6.76
CA SER A 267 -8.26 12.84 5.38
C SER A 267 -9.14 12.07 4.40
N TRP A 268 -9.21 10.75 4.53
CA TRP A 268 -10.11 9.90 3.72
C TRP A 268 -11.59 10.25 3.92
N ARG A 269 -12.03 10.43 5.17
CA ARG A 269 -13.42 10.85 5.47
C ARG A 269 -13.75 12.21 4.86
N ALA A 270 -12.84 13.17 4.96
CA ALA A 270 -13.00 14.48 4.35
C ALA A 270 -13.14 14.39 2.83
N ALA A 271 -12.30 13.58 2.17
CA ALA A 271 -12.40 13.32 0.74
C ALA A 271 -13.77 12.70 0.37
N LYS A 272 -14.25 11.73 1.16
CA LYS A 272 -15.56 11.10 0.94
C LYS A 272 -16.70 12.09 1.05
N VAL A 273 -16.71 12.93 2.09
CA VAL A 273 -17.72 13.98 2.29
C VAL A 273 -17.66 15.02 1.17
N SER A 274 -16.47 15.45 0.74
CA SER A 274 -16.34 16.41 -0.39
C SER A 274 -16.86 15.82 -1.69
N ALA A 275 -16.61 14.53 -1.96
CA ALA A 275 -17.10 13.84 -3.15
C ALA A 275 -18.63 13.62 -3.17
N SER A 276 -19.30 13.59 -2.02
CA SER A 276 -20.77 13.38 -1.94
C SER A 276 -21.58 14.68 -2.05
N ARG A 277 -20.94 15.84 -2.04
CA ARG A 277 -21.61 17.15 -2.14
C ARG A 277 -21.82 17.65 -3.57
N LEU A 278 -21.33 16.91 -4.55
CA LEU A 278 -21.42 17.15 -5.98
C LEU A 278 -22.36 16.17 -6.66
#